data_aad36a2332b47ff7925b665a339300b5
#
_entry.id   aad36a2332b47ff7925b665a339300b5
#
_cell.length_a   1.000
_cell.length_b   1.000
_cell.length_c   1.000
_cell.angle_alpha   90.00
_cell.angle_beta   90.00
_cell.angle_gamma   90.00
#
_symmetry.space_group_name_H-M   'P 1'
#
loop_
_entity.id
_entity.type
_entity.pdbx_description
1 polymer ?
#
loop_
_entity_poly.entity_id
_entity_poly.type
_entity_poly.pdbx_seq_one_letter_code
_entity_poly.pdbx_strand_id
1 'polypeptide(L)'
;MATAKNISKPSINLKDIADQAALSAEMMDQVRAAMLNPTSRKKELSIHLSQLATYCGVEKGSIIHRMAKGDLPQGNLNTTGSRREFTLSEARTWIRSYRKDKLRPKGAEAITITISNFKGGVGKTTTAMTLAQGLSLLGHKVLVIDTDPQGSLTTLFGILPDAEISEEDTILPLALGEETSIRYAIRQTYWNGIDLVAAAPCLFGAEFALPARQTQEPKFEFWNVLNLGIDDVRDEYDVIVIDSPPSLSYITINAIMASNGLVMPLPPNALDYASASQFWNLFSELSSEMLTKRGLDKDFDFIHVLLSRVDSAESTSDIVRTWIQATYKEKVLPVEIPKTAVTSSASAEFSTVYDIQKYDGNARTFKRARDAYDQFVGYVESSIRAAWDKQAEATKSTKSI
;
A
#
# COMPACT_ATOMS: atom_id res chain seq x y z
N MET A 1 -6.51 -61.10 -20.25
CA MET A 1 -7.17 -60.22 -19.31
C MET A 1 -6.21 -59.93 -18.15
N ALA A 2 -5.58 -58.78 -18.15
CA ALA A 2 -4.69 -58.36 -17.09
C ALA A 2 -5.50 -57.64 -16.01
N THR A 3 -5.60 -58.24 -14.82
CA THR A 3 -6.24 -57.67 -13.64
C THR A 3 -5.48 -56.41 -13.20
N ALA A 4 -6.11 -55.26 -13.35
CA ALA A 4 -5.63 -54.02 -12.77
C ALA A 4 -5.54 -54.19 -11.25
N LYS A 5 -4.35 -54.21 -10.69
CA LYS A 5 -4.10 -54.11 -9.25
C LYS A 5 -4.62 -52.76 -8.77
N ASN A 6 -5.71 -52.76 -8.03
CA ASN A 6 -6.18 -51.61 -7.27
C ASN A 6 -5.13 -51.24 -6.22
N ILE A 7 -4.24 -50.33 -6.54
CA ILE A 7 -3.34 -49.71 -5.57
C ILE A 7 -4.19 -48.72 -4.77
N SER A 8 -4.74 -49.15 -3.64
CA SER A 8 -5.36 -48.22 -2.69
C SER A 8 -4.30 -47.23 -2.26
N LYS A 9 -4.44 -45.97 -2.65
CA LYS A 9 -3.59 -44.90 -2.10
C LYS A 9 -3.78 -44.90 -0.59
N PRO A 10 -2.70 -44.85 0.22
CA PRO A 10 -2.84 -44.76 1.66
C PRO A 10 -3.69 -43.53 2.02
N SER A 11 -4.59 -43.68 2.98
CA SER A 11 -5.36 -42.55 3.49
C SER A 11 -4.42 -41.57 4.19
N ILE A 12 -4.53 -40.29 3.85
CA ILE A 12 -3.80 -39.19 4.52
C ILE A 12 -4.55 -38.90 5.83
N ASN A 13 -3.85 -38.92 6.94
CA ASN A 13 -4.39 -38.62 8.26
C ASN A 13 -3.80 -37.33 8.84
N LEU A 14 -4.29 -36.90 10.01
CA LEU A 14 -3.85 -35.65 10.65
C LEU A 14 -2.36 -35.67 11.03
N LYS A 15 -1.81 -36.86 11.31
CA LYS A 15 -0.36 -36.98 11.60
C LYS A 15 0.47 -36.71 10.35
N ASP A 16 0.05 -37.22 9.19
CA ASP A 16 0.74 -36.94 7.92
C ASP A 16 0.74 -35.46 7.60
N ILE A 17 -0.35 -34.75 7.93
CA ILE A 17 -0.46 -33.29 7.78
C ILE A 17 0.50 -32.57 8.74
N ALA A 18 0.56 -33.02 10.00
CA ALA A 18 1.48 -32.45 11.00
C ALA A 18 2.94 -32.67 10.62
N ASP A 19 3.31 -33.87 10.15
CA ASP A 19 4.66 -34.18 9.68
C ASP A 19 5.02 -33.32 8.45
N GLN A 20 4.11 -33.11 7.53
CA GLN A 20 4.31 -32.20 6.37
C GLN A 20 4.45 -30.73 6.81
N ALA A 21 3.67 -30.30 7.79
CA ALA A 21 3.79 -28.95 8.35
C ALA A 21 5.17 -28.72 8.99
N ALA A 22 5.67 -29.71 9.73
CA ALA A 22 7.01 -29.65 10.34
C ALA A 22 8.13 -29.54 9.30
N LEU A 23 8.06 -30.35 8.23
CA LEU A 23 9.03 -30.28 7.12
C LEU A 23 8.97 -28.92 6.39
N SER A 24 7.77 -28.38 6.22
CA SER A 24 7.59 -27.05 5.62
C SER A 24 8.20 -25.95 6.50
N ALA A 25 8.02 -26.06 7.82
CA ALA A 25 8.60 -25.11 8.78
C ALA A 25 10.14 -25.15 8.74
N GLU A 26 10.75 -26.34 8.72
CA GLU A 26 12.20 -26.48 8.62
C GLU A 26 12.76 -25.86 7.34
N MET A 27 12.09 -26.05 6.20
CA MET A 27 12.47 -25.40 4.93
C MET A 27 12.33 -23.88 5.02
N MET A 28 11.26 -23.40 5.62
CA MET A 28 11.04 -21.96 5.82
C MET A 28 12.09 -21.34 6.74
N ASP A 29 12.57 -22.06 7.76
CA ASP A 29 13.66 -21.57 8.63
C ASP A 29 14.97 -21.37 7.85
N GLN A 30 15.26 -22.24 6.88
CA GLN A 30 16.41 -22.07 6.00
C GLN A 30 16.25 -20.83 5.10
N VAL A 31 15.06 -20.61 4.54
CA VAL A 31 14.75 -19.41 3.75
C VAL A 31 14.85 -18.16 4.62
N ARG A 32 14.29 -18.17 5.83
CA ARG A 32 14.37 -17.09 6.80
C ARG A 32 15.83 -16.74 7.15
N ALA A 33 16.65 -17.73 7.45
CA ALA A 33 18.06 -17.53 7.74
C ALA A 33 18.78 -16.83 6.56
N ALA A 34 18.46 -17.20 5.34
CA ALA A 34 18.99 -16.55 4.15
C ALA A 34 18.49 -15.08 3.99
N MET A 35 17.21 -14.82 4.28
CA MET A 35 16.62 -13.48 4.21
C MET A 35 17.09 -12.56 5.34
N LEU A 36 17.33 -13.10 6.54
CA LEU A 36 17.86 -12.38 7.70
C LEU A 36 19.34 -12.02 7.55
N ASN A 37 20.04 -12.59 6.57
CA ASN A 37 21.43 -12.25 6.33
C ASN A 37 21.56 -10.74 6.04
N PRO A 38 22.49 -10.02 6.67
CA PRO A 38 22.69 -8.56 6.47
C PRO A 38 22.88 -8.16 5.01
N THR A 39 23.41 -9.04 4.16
CA THR A 39 23.58 -8.80 2.72
C THR A 39 22.28 -8.87 1.92
N SER A 40 21.27 -9.54 2.45
CA SER A 40 19.94 -9.72 1.83
C SER A 40 18.94 -8.64 2.24
N ARG A 41 19.26 -7.83 3.26
CA ARG A 41 18.41 -6.74 3.74
C ARG A 41 18.25 -5.67 2.68
N LYS A 42 17.04 -5.16 2.54
CA LYS A 42 16.76 -4.03 1.66
C LYS A 42 17.61 -2.82 2.02
N LYS A 43 18.10 -2.12 0.99
CA LYS A 43 18.93 -0.92 1.14
C LYS A 43 18.17 0.28 0.63
N GLU A 44 18.43 1.42 1.26
CA GLU A 44 17.91 2.71 0.82
C GLU A 44 18.30 3.01 -0.63
N LEU A 45 17.38 3.64 -1.37
CA LEU A 45 17.58 4.03 -2.75
C LEU A 45 18.62 5.17 -2.83
N SER A 46 19.57 5.06 -3.74
CA SER A 46 20.47 6.16 -4.11
C SER A 46 19.89 6.94 -5.30
N ILE A 47 19.81 8.25 -5.16
CA ILE A 47 19.22 9.16 -6.15
C ILE A 47 20.32 9.91 -6.90
N HIS A 48 20.37 9.74 -8.21
CA HIS A 48 21.30 10.50 -9.06
C HIS A 48 20.81 11.93 -9.29
N LEU A 49 21.73 12.83 -9.60
CA LEU A 49 21.44 14.25 -9.84
C LEU A 49 20.34 14.50 -10.90
N SER A 50 20.27 13.67 -11.95
CA SER A 50 19.23 13.79 -12.97
C SER A 50 17.85 13.37 -12.45
N GLN A 51 17.77 12.33 -11.63
CA GLN A 51 16.53 11.89 -10.99
C GLN A 51 16.07 12.93 -9.97
N LEU A 52 17.00 13.49 -9.17
CA LEU A 52 16.70 14.55 -8.23
C LEU A 52 16.07 15.76 -8.94
N ALA A 53 16.64 16.18 -10.08
CA ALA A 53 16.08 17.28 -10.87
C ALA A 53 14.65 16.97 -11.35
N THR A 54 14.39 15.74 -11.81
CA THR A 54 13.06 15.29 -12.21
C THR A 54 12.07 15.36 -11.05
N TYR A 55 12.43 14.84 -9.87
CA TYR A 55 11.54 14.88 -8.69
C TYR A 55 11.31 16.30 -8.17
N CYS A 56 12.29 17.17 -8.27
CA CYS A 56 12.14 18.60 -7.95
C CYS A 56 11.33 19.37 -9.00
N GLY A 57 11.06 18.79 -10.17
CA GLY A 57 10.36 19.44 -11.28
C GLY A 57 11.15 20.57 -11.94
N VAL A 58 12.49 20.45 -11.97
CA VAL A 58 13.41 21.48 -12.51
C VAL A 58 14.50 20.86 -13.38
N GLU A 59 15.18 21.68 -14.15
CA GLU A 59 16.32 21.22 -14.92
C GLU A 59 17.56 20.96 -14.03
N LYS A 60 18.42 20.04 -14.45
CA LYS A 60 19.66 19.69 -13.75
C LYS A 60 20.55 20.90 -13.44
N GLY A 61 20.60 21.90 -14.34
CA GLY A 61 21.34 23.14 -14.16
C GLY A 61 20.86 23.93 -12.93
N SER A 62 19.56 23.95 -12.68
CA SER A 62 18.98 24.62 -11.51
C SER A 62 19.42 23.98 -10.19
N ILE A 63 19.50 22.65 -10.14
CA ILE A 63 20.03 21.94 -8.98
C ILE A 63 21.50 22.30 -8.75
N ILE A 64 22.34 22.23 -9.80
CA ILE A 64 23.78 22.56 -9.72
C ILE A 64 23.98 24.00 -9.24
N HIS A 65 23.24 24.94 -9.79
CA HIS A 65 23.32 26.35 -9.38
C HIS A 65 22.92 26.52 -7.90
N ARG A 66 21.87 25.84 -7.45
CA ARG A 66 21.44 25.91 -6.05
C ARG A 66 22.41 25.22 -5.10
N MET A 67 23.08 24.13 -5.52
CA MET A 67 24.11 23.46 -4.73
C MET A 67 25.25 24.43 -4.38
N ALA A 68 25.61 25.34 -5.28
CA ALA A 68 26.67 26.34 -5.03
C ALA A 68 26.34 27.28 -3.86
N LYS A 69 25.07 27.42 -3.45
CA LYS A 69 24.64 28.21 -2.28
C LYS A 69 24.90 27.50 -0.95
N GLY A 70 25.06 26.19 -0.93
CA GLY A 70 25.36 25.38 0.25
C GLY A 70 24.25 25.25 1.29
N ASP A 71 23.02 25.67 0.96
CA ASP A 71 21.86 25.65 1.87
C ASP A 71 21.11 24.30 1.91
N LEU A 72 21.46 23.39 1.01
CA LEU A 72 20.88 22.05 0.89
C LEU A 72 21.97 20.97 0.82
N PRO A 73 21.65 19.71 1.12
CA PRO A 73 22.60 18.61 1.11
C PRO A 73 23.37 18.51 -0.21
N GLN A 74 24.66 18.27 -0.13
CA GLN A 74 25.55 18.26 -1.30
C GLN A 74 25.61 16.90 -2.00
N GLY A 75 25.15 15.82 -1.35
CA GLY A 75 25.35 14.47 -1.80
C GLY A 75 26.83 14.08 -1.87
N ASN A 76 27.10 12.84 -2.24
CA ASN A 76 28.45 12.29 -2.33
C ASN A 76 28.80 11.93 -3.78
N LEU A 77 30.08 11.92 -4.12
CA LEU A 77 30.52 11.30 -5.36
C LEU A 77 30.47 9.78 -5.21
N ASN A 78 30.02 9.08 -6.25
CA ASN A 78 30.05 7.63 -6.26
C ASN A 78 31.48 7.10 -6.16
N THR A 79 31.66 5.80 -5.98
CA THR A 79 32.98 5.15 -5.80
C THR A 79 33.98 5.43 -6.93
N THR A 80 33.48 5.73 -8.15
CA THR A 80 34.32 6.09 -9.30
C THR A 80 34.58 7.59 -9.42
N GLY A 81 34.02 8.42 -8.54
CA GLY A 81 34.16 9.89 -8.60
C GLY A 81 33.43 10.55 -9.79
N SER A 82 32.70 9.79 -10.60
CA SER A 82 32.15 10.25 -11.88
C SER A 82 30.72 10.80 -11.79
N ARG A 83 29.97 10.43 -10.75
CA ARG A 83 28.56 10.82 -10.59
C ARG A 83 28.29 11.22 -9.16
N ARG A 84 27.43 12.24 -9.03
CA ARG A 84 26.95 12.66 -7.72
C ARG A 84 25.66 11.91 -7.39
N GLU A 85 25.61 11.38 -6.19
CA GLU A 85 24.52 10.58 -5.63
C GLU A 85 24.08 11.18 -4.29
N PHE A 86 22.80 11.10 -4.04
CA PHE A 86 22.15 11.56 -2.81
C PHE A 86 21.49 10.36 -2.14
N THR A 87 21.59 10.27 -0.83
CA THR A 87 20.71 9.39 -0.05
C THR A 87 19.26 9.81 -0.26
N LEU A 88 18.32 8.94 0.00
CA LEU A 88 16.90 9.27 -0.13
C LEU A 88 16.52 10.41 0.83
N SER A 89 17.08 10.45 2.02
CA SER A 89 16.90 11.53 3.00
C SER A 89 17.36 12.88 2.45
N GLU A 90 18.56 12.95 1.88
CA GLU A 90 19.10 14.16 1.25
C GLU A 90 18.23 14.58 0.06
N ALA A 91 17.85 13.65 -0.81
CA ALA A 91 17.00 13.92 -1.96
C ALA A 91 15.63 14.46 -1.53
N ARG A 92 15.00 13.87 -0.51
CA ARG A 92 13.73 14.36 0.04
C ARG A 92 13.82 15.77 0.60
N THR A 93 14.95 16.15 1.22
CA THR A 93 15.20 17.53 1.68
C THR A 93 15.14 18.51 0.50
N TRP A 94 15.76 18.16 -0.62
CA TRP A 94 15.70 18.93 -1.86
C TRP A 94 14.27 19.00 -2.41
N ILE A 95 13.60 17.86 -2.57
CA ILE A 95 12.27 17.73 -3.12
C ILE A 95 11.27 18.58 -2.30
N ARG A 96 11.28 18.43 -0.98
CA ARG A 96 10.43 19.24 -0.08
C ARG A 96 10.70 20.74 -0.19
N SER A 97 11.95 21.14 -0.45
CA SER A 97 12.30 22.54 -0.66
C SER A 97 11.70 23.13 -1.95
N TYR A 98 11.63 22.33 -3.03
CA TYR A 98 11.10 22.77 -4.32
C TYR A 98 9.59 22.60 -4.45
N ARG A 99 8.98 21.69 -3.69
CA ARG A 99 7.57 21.33 -3.80
C ARG A 99 6.73 21.78 -2.59
N LYS A 100 7.16 22.82 -1.87
CA LYS A 100 6.49 23.32 -0.65
C LYS A 100 5.00 23.61 -0.84
N ASP A 101 4.63 24.13 -2.00
CA ASP A 101 3.25 24.44 -2.41
C ASP A 101 2.39 23.21 -2.71
N LYS A 102 3.00 22.02 -2.82
CA LYS A 102 2.33 20.75 -3.10
C LYS A 102 2.26 19.81 -1.90
N LEU A 103 2.94 20.16 -0.81
CA LEU A 103 2.93 19.40 0.42
C LEU A 103 1.70 19.75 1.27
N ARG A 104 1.44 18.95 2.30
CA ARG A 104 0.32 19.15 3.22
C ARG A 104 0.32 20.58 3.79
N PRO A 105 -0.76 21.32 3.63
CA PRO A 105 -0.89 22.65 4.22
C PRO A 105 -0.88 22.59 5.75
N LYS A 106 -0.39 23.65 6.39
CA LYS A 106 -0.45 23.75 7.85
C LYS A 106 -1.88 23.72 8.35
N GLY A 107 -2.19 22.83 9.28
CA GLY A 107 -3.52 22.67 9.86
C GLY A 107 -4.45 21.73 9.07
N ALA A 108 -4.00 21.16 7.96
CA ALA A 108 -4.68 20.06 7.32
C ALA A 108 -4.23 18.73 7.96
N GLU A 109 -5.12 17.75 8.01
CA GLU A 109 -4.85 16.40 8.47
C GLU A 109 -4.34 15.50 7.35
N ALA A 110 -3.69 14.39 7.72
CA ALA A 110 -3.30 13.37 6.76
C ALA A 110 -4.51 12.84 5.98
N ILE A 111 -4.32 12.60 4.68
CA ILE A 111 -5.33 11.90 3.88
C ILE A 111 -5.07 10.40 3.98
N THR A 112 -6.06 9.67 4.47
CA THR A 112 -6.02 8.21 4.59
C THR A 112 -6.59 7.56 3.33
N ILE A 113 -5.85 6.64 2.73
CA ILE A 113 -6.21 5.96 1.48
C ILE A 113 -6.13 4.46 1.68
N THR A 114 -7.23 3.75 1.45
CA THR A 114 -7.23 2.28 1.46
C THR A 114 -7.13 1.72 0.05
N ILE A 115 -6.24 0.76 -0.12
CA ILE A 115 -6.15 -0.06 -1.33
C ILE A 115 -6.99 -1.31 -1.10
N SER A 116 -8.13 -1.43 -1.77
CA SER A 116 -9.09 -2.50 -1.49
C SER A 116 -9.66 -3.15 -2.75
N ASN A 117 -9.80 -4.47 -2.70
CA ASN A 117 -10.56 -5.31 -3.65
C ASN A 117 -10.72 -6.69 -3.01
N PHE A 118 -11.89 -7.35 -3.16
CA PHE A 118 -12.14 -8.66 -2.56
C PHE A 118 -11.32 -9.78 -3.17
N LYS A 119 -10.80 -9.61 -4.37
CA LYS A 119 -10.08 -10.66 -5.05
C LYS A 119 -8.59 -10.64 -4.68
N GLY A 120 -8.05 -11.83 -4.43
CA GLY A 120 -6.61 -12.04 -4.29
C GLY A 120 -5.87 -11.86 -5.62
N GLY A 121 -4.62 -11.43 -5.58
CA GLY A 121 -3.76 -11.36 -6.76
C GLY A 121 -4.02 -10.23 -7.75
N VAL A 122 -4.92 -9.27 -7.44
CA VAL A 122 -5.21 -8.11 -8.30
C VAL A 122 -4.14 -7.01 -8.22
N GLY A 123 -3.19 -7.13 -7.29
CA GLY A 123 -2.09 -6.19 -7.10
C GLY A 123 -2.32 -5.14 -6.00
N LYS A 124 -3.18 -5.38 -5.00
CA LYS A 124 -3.41 -4.46 -3.87
C LYS A 124 -2.11 -4.06 -3.19
N THR A 125 -1.41 -5.03 -2.63
CA THR A 125 -0.16 -4.83 -1.89
C THR A 125 0.92 -4.11 -2.71
N THR A 126 1.11 -4.52 -3.98
CA THR A 126 2.04 -3.81 -4.88
C THR A 126 1.60 -2.37 -5.13
N THR A 127 0.29 -2.13 -5.28
CA THR A 127 -0.26 -0.78 -5.45
C THR A 127 -0.07 0.06 -4.19
N ALA A 128 -0.30 -0.49 -3.00
CA ALA A 128 -0.07 0.19 -1.72
C ALA A 128 1.41 0.59 -1.56
N MET A 129 2.32 -0.36 -1.76
CA MET A 129 3.75 -0.11 -1.66
C MET A 129 4.25 0.92 -2.68
N THR A 130 3.86 0.78 -3.96
CA THR A 130 4.27 1.72 -5.01
C THR A 130 3.67 3.10 -4.80
N LEU A 131 2.43 3.21 -4.31
CA LEU A 131 1.83 4.50 -3.96
C LEU A 131 2.63 5.18 -2.84
N ALA A 132 2.93 4.46 -1.76
CA ALA A 132 3.70 4.98 -0.63
C ALA A 132 5.11 5.45 -1.05
N GLN A 133 5.83 4.62 -1.82
CA GLN A 133 7.16 4.96 -2.33
C GLN A 133 7.11 6.18 -3.27
N GLY A 134 6.17 6.20 -4.21
CA GLY A 134 6.00 7.31 -5.15
C GLY A 134 5.66 8.63 -4.43
N LEU A 135 4.73 8.61 -3.48
CA LEU A 135 4.40 9.79 -2.66
C LEU A 135 5.60 10.26 -1.83
N SER A 136 6.38 9.33 -1.26
CA SER A 136 7.62 9.67 -0.56
C SER A 136 8.64 10.34 -1.50
N LEU A 137 8.79 9.87 -2.74
CA LEU A 137 9.63 10.50 -3.78
C LEU A 137 9.09 11.86 -4.23
N LEU A 138 7.82 12.16 -3.99
CA LEU A 138 7.24 13.49 -4.18
C LEU A 138 7.34 14.38 -2.93
N GLY A 139 7.98 13.89 -1.86
CA GLY A 139 8.30 14.65 -0.65
C GLY A 139 7.32 14.42 0.52
N HIS A 140 6.25 13.66 0.35
CA HIS A 140 5.29 13.40 1.41
C HIS A 140 5.86 12.48 2.49
N LYS A 141 5.48 12.70 3.76
CA LYS A 141 5.70 11.75 4.86
C LYS A 141 4.53 10.78 4.90
N VAL A 142 4.80 9.51 4.76
CA VAL A 142 3.77 8.48 4.59
C VAL A 142 3.81 7.49 5.75
N LEU A 143 2.65 7.19 6.35
CA LEU A 143 2.46 6.02 7.18
C LEU A 143 1.81 4.94 6.33
N VAL A 144 2.34 3.73 6.39
CA VAL A 144 1.76 2.56 5.74
C VAL A 144 1.24 1.62 6.81
N ILE A 145 0.02 1.13 6.66
CA ILE A 145 -0.61 0.19 7.58
C ILE A 145 -0.93 -1.08 6.80
N ASP A 146 -0.25 -2.17 7.14
CA ASP A 146 -0.57 -3.50 6.63
C ASP A 146 -1.70 -4.09 7.50
N THR A 147 -2.83 -4.40 6.90
CA THR A 147 -3.97 -5.00 7.61
C THR A 147 -4.27 -6.41 7.13
N ASP A 148 -3.46 -6.95 6.20
CA ASP A 148 -3.60 -8.34 5.75
C ASP A 148 -2.80 -9.27 6.68
N PRO A 149 -3.44 -10.24 7.37
CA PRO A 149 -2.74 -11.23 8.21
C PRO A 149 -1.65 -12.02 7.48
N GLN A 150 -1.65 -12.02 6.15
CA GLN A 150 -0.58 -12.64 5.36
C GLN A 150 0.73 -11.85 5.41
N GLY A 151 0.71 -10.58 5.84
CA GLY A 151 1.89 -9.74 5.98
C GLY A 151 2.65 -9.50 4.67
N SER A 152 1.96 -9.53 3.55
CA SER A 152 2.61 -9.40 2.23
C SER A 152 3.25 -8.02 2.05
N LEU A 153 2.62 -6.95 2.52
CA LEU A 153 3.19 -5.61 2.48
C LEU A 153 4.38 -5.49 3.44
N THR A 154 4.27 -6.05 4.64
CA THR A 154 5.35 -6.17 5.63
C THR A 154 6.56 -6.86 5.03
N THR A 155 6.35 -7.96 4.29
CA THR A 155 7.41 -8.68 3.56
C THR A 155 8.03 -7.79 2.46
N LEU A 156 7.25 -6.99 1.75
CA LEU A 156 7.77 -6.03 0.76
C LEU A 156 8.67 -4.96 1.40
N PHE A 157 8.52 -4.66 2.67
CA PHE A 157 9.45 -3.82 3.43
C PHE A 157 10.71 -4.56 3.90
N GLY A 158 10.86 -5.85 3.59
CA GLY A 158 12.01 -6.67 3.96
C GLY A 158 11.98 -7.14 5.41
N ILE A 159 10.79 -7.24 6.00
CA ILE A 159 10.53 -7.71 7.36
C ILE A 159 9.80 -9.05 7.26
N LEU A 160 10.22 -10.03 8.07
CA LEU A 160 9.61 -11.35 8.09
C LEU A 160 8.43 -11.38 9.09
N PRO A 161 7.17 -11.45 8.64
CA PRO A 161 6.00 -11.40 9.53
C PRO A 161 6.02 -12.46 10.63
N ASP A 162 6.43 -13.68 10.28
CA ASP A 162 6.41 -14.81 11.22
C ASP A 162 7.59 -14.83 12.22
N ALA A 163 8.64 -14.02 11.98
CA ALA A 163 9.88 -14.09 12.76
C ALA A 163 10.24 -12.77 13.45
N GLU A 164 9.80 -11.64 12.91
CA GLU A 164 10.22 -10.31 13.38
C GLU A 164 9.04 -9.46 13.88
N ILE A 165 7.79 -9.98 13.80
CA ILE A 165 6.58 -9.25 14.17
C ILE A 165 5.85 -10.00 15.28
N SER A 166 5.61 -9.31 16.39
CA SER A 166 4.77 -9.74 17.50
C SER A 166 3.36 -9.12 17.41
N GLU A 167 2.50 -9.45 18.36
CA GLU A 167 1.14 -8.86 18.43
C GLU A 167 1.21 -7.35 18.63
N GLU A 168 2.13 -6.86 19.46
CA GLU A 168 2.34 -5.45 19.78
C GLU A 168 2.87 -4.63 18.59
N ASP A 169 3.35 -5.28 17.53
CA ASP A 169 3.80 -4.60 16.31
C ASP A 169 2.66 -4.40 15.28
N THR A 170 1.45 -4.90 15.59
CA THR A 170 0.28 -4.93 14.69
C THR A 170 -0.89 -4.11 15.23
N ILE A 171 -1.97 -4.00 14.45
CA ILE A 171 -3.22 -3.37 14.94
C ILE A 171 -4.04 -4.27 15.87
N LEU A 172 -3.57 -5.47 16.25
CA LEU A 172 -4.33 -6.41 17.07
C LEU A 172 -4.68 -5.83 18.45
N PRO A 173 -3.77 -5.19 19.21
CA PRO A 173 -4.10 -4.55 20.50
C PRO A 173 -5.19 -3.48 20.41
N LEU A 174 -5.30 -2.72 19.29
CA LEU A 174 -6.45 -1.83 19.07
C LEU A 174 -7.75 -2.62 18.95
N ALA A 175 -7.76 -3.72 18.19
CA ALA A 175 -8.95 -4.56 18.00
C ALA A 175 -9.38 -5.23 19.32
N LEU A 176 -8.45 -5.62 20.17
CA LEU A 176 -8.68 -6.15 21.50
C LEU A 176 -9.16 -5.08 22.49
N GLY A 177 -8.85 -3.81 22.24
CA GLY A 177 -9.17 -2.67 23.14
C GLY A 177 -8.13 -2.49 24.25
N GLU A 178 -6.97 -3.05 24.06
CA GLU A 178 -5.81 -2.90 24.98
C GLU A 178 -5.09 -1.57 24.72
N GLU A 179 -5.18 -1.08 23.47
CA GLU A 179 -4.63 0.19 23.05
C GLU A 179 -5.69 1.09 22.41
N THR A 180 -5.47 2.40 22.45
CA THR A 180 -6.37 3.42 21.88
C THR A 180 -5.76 4.20 20.73
N SER A 181 -4.45 4.11 20.53
CA SER A 181 -3.68 4.75 19.47
C SER A 181 -2.81 3.71 18.77
N ILE A 182 -2.58 3.88 17.47
CA ILE A 182 -1.69 3.03 16.67
C ILE A 182 -0.20 3.33 16.90
N ARG A 183 0.11 4.39 17.65
CA ARG A 183 1.47 4.92 17.84
C ARG A 183 2.46 3.88 18.33
N TYR A 184 2.04 2.94 19.18
CA TYR A 184 2.89 1.87 19.73
C TYR A 184 3.48 0.97 18.63
N ALA A 185 2.72 0.74 17.55
CA ALA A 185 3.10 -0.19 16.48
C ALA A 185 3.87 0.46 15.32
N ILE A 186 4.04 1.80 15.35
CA ILE A 186 4.70 2.51 14.25
C ILE A 186 6.20 2.27 14.30
N ARG A 187 6.76 1.79 13.20
CA ARG A 187 8.19 1.53 13.02
C ARG A 187 8.76 2.18 11.78
N GLN A 188 10.03 2.58 11.85
CA GLN A 188 10.76 3.06 10.69
C GLN A 188 11.06 1.94 9.71
N THR A 189 11.13 2.28 8.41
CA THR A 189 11.47 1.32 7.35
C THR A 189 12.84 1.64 6.73
N TYR A 190 13.31 0.76 5.83
CA TYR A 190 14.51 1.03 5.03
C TYR A 190 14.34 2.23 4.08
N TRP A 191 13.11 2.69 3.86
CA TRP A 191 12.78 3.75 2.92
C TRP A 191 12.50 5.04 3.67
N ASN A 192 13.42 5.99 3.59
CA ASN A 192 13.25 7.28 4.28
C ASN A 192 11.94 7.99 3.88
N GLY A 193 11.20 8.42 4.87
CA GLY A 193 9.90 9.10 4.70
C GLY A 193 8.70 8.16 4.63
N ILE A 194 8.90 6.86 4.87
CA ILE A 194 7.84 5.89 5.05
C ILE A 194 8.04 5.17 6.38
N ASP A 195 7.03 5.25 7.25
CA ASP A 195 6.90 4.45 8.45
C ASP A 195 5.84 3.37 8.24
N LEU A 196 5.91 2.27 8.99
CA LEU A 196 5.06 1.09 8.82
C LEU A 196 4.44 0.67 10.15
N VAL A 197 3.16 0.30 10.09
CA VAL A 197 2.53 -0.62 11.04
C VAL A 197 2.42 -1.97 10.34
N ALA A 198 3.07 -2.97 10.91
CA ALA A 198 3.22 -4.28 10.30
C ALA A 198 1.99 -5.17 10.50
N ALA A 199 1.90 -6.23 9.71
CA ALA A 199 0.96 -7.34 9.92
C ALA A 199 1.70 -8.66 10.06
N ALA A 200 1.07 -9.59 10.78
CA ALA A 200 1.50 -10.96 10.93
C ALA A 200 0.28 -11.87 11.12
N PRO A 201 0.43 -13.21 11.09
CA PRO A 201 -0.70 -14.13 11.23
C PRO A 201 -1.52 -13.95 12.51
N CYS A 202 -0.93 -13.44 13.61
CA CYS A 202 -1.66 -13.12 14.84
C CYS A 202 -2.84 -12.16 14.61
N LEU A 203 -2.77 -11.31 13.57
CA LEU A 203 -3.83 -10.35 13.22
C LEU A 203 -5.17 -11.03 12.86
N PHE A 204 -5.19 -12.33 12.53
CA PHE A 204 -6.44 -13.09 12.45
C PHE A 204 -7.27 -13.03 13.74
N GLY A 205 -6.62 -12.79 14.90
CA GLY A 205 -7.29 -12.61 16.17
C GLY A 205 -8.31 -11.46 16.17
N ALA A 206 -8.09 -10.43 15.38
CA ALA A 206 -9.00 -9.28 15.28
C ALA A 206 -10.37 -9.66 14.68
N GLU A 207 -10.42 -10.65 13.77
CA GLU A 207 -11.68 -11.14 13.17
C GLU A 207 -12.59 -11.82 14.22
N PHE A 208 -12.05 -12.26 15.34
CA PHE A 208 -12.79 -12.80 16.48
C PHE A 208 -13.03 -11.75 17.56
N ALA A 209 -12.04 -10.89 17.82
CA ALA A 209 -12.10 -9.88 18.87
C ALA A 209 -13.16 -8.80 18.60
N LEU A 210 -13.21 -8.26 17.40
CA LEU A 210 -14.14 -7.18 17.06
C LEU A 210 -15.62 -7.57 17.21
N PRO A 211 -16.12 -8.71 16.67
CA PRO A 211 -17.50 -9.13 16.88
C PRO A 211 -17.78 -9.55 18.33
N ALA A 212 -16.81 -10.13 19.04
CA ALA A 212 -16.96 -10.47 20.46
C ALA A 212 -17.17 -9.20 21.31
N ARG A 213 -16.38 -8.15 21.09
CA ARG A 213 -16.55 -6.85 21.75
C ARG A 213 -17.88 -6.21 21.42
N GLN A 214 -18.33 -6.25 20.18
CA GLN A 214 -19.64 -5.73 19.78
C GLN A 214 -20.81 -6.42 20.54
N THR A 215 -20.67 -7.72 20.82
CA THR A 215 -21.66 -8.48 21.60
C THR A 215 -21.66 -8.06 23.08
N GLN A 216 -20.48 -7.77 23.64
CA GLN A 216 -20.32 -7.39 25.05
C GLN A 216 -20.63 -5.91 25.31
N GLU A 217 -20.33 -5.06 24.33
CA GLU A 217 -20.46 -3.60 24.39
C GLU A 217 -21.46 -3.11 23.32
N PRO A 218 -22.78 -2.97 23.62
CA PRO A 218 -23.81 -2.65 22.61
C PRO A 218 -23.60 -1.33 21.86
N LYS A 219 -22.80 -0.40 22.41
CA LYS A 219 -22.45 0.89 21.79
C LYS A 219 -21.10 0.86 21.06
N PHE A 220 -20.39 -0.26 21.08
CA PHE A 220 -19.12 -0.40 20.43
C PHE A 220 -19.28 -0.38 18.90
N GLU A 221 -18.54 0.52 18.26
CA GLU A 221 -18.50 0.67 16.81
C GLU A 221 -17.30 -0.07 16.26
N PHE A 222 -17.43 -1.37 16.03
CA PHE A 222 -16.35 -2.22 15.55
C PHE A 222 -15.68 -1.71 14.26
N TRP A 223 -16.43 -0.97 13.45
CA TRP A 223 -15.95 -0.40 12.18
C TRP A 223 -15.12 0.88 12.35
N ASN A 224 -15.09 1.46 13.53
CA ASN A 224 -14.46 2.76 13.81
C ASN A 224 -13.14 2.65 14.59
N VAL A 225 -12.72 1.42 14.93
CA VAL A 225 -11.55 1.17 15.78
C VAL A 225 -10.27 1.71 15.14
N LEU A 226 -10.02 1.39 13.86
CA LEU A 226 -8.84 1.88 13.18
C LEU A 226 -8.89 3.39 12.93
N ASN A 227 -10.06 3.95 12.63
CA ASN A 227 -10.23 5.39 12.45
C ASN A 227 -9.86 6.17 13.71
N LEU A 228 -10.35 5.72 14.88
CA LEU A 228 -9.97 6.29 16.16
C LEU A 228 -8.50 6.05 16.49
N GLY A 229 -7.99 4.86 16.19
CA GLY A 229 -6.60 4.47 16.43
C GLY A 229 -5.56 5.30 15.68
N ILE A 230 -5.89 5.85 14.52
CA ILE A 230 -4.99 6.71 13.74
C ILE A 230 -5.16 8.20 14.00
N ASP A 231 -6.12 8.60 14.81
CA ASP A 231 -6.51 10.01 14.94
C ASP A 231 -5.38 10.88 15.48
N ASP A 232 -4.69 10.44 16.52
CA ASP A 232 -3.60 11.18 17.16
C ASP A 232 -2.29 11.21 16.35
N VAL A 233 -2.20 10.47 15.25
CA VAL A 233 -1.03 10.47 14.34
C VAL A 233 -1.29 11.21 13.02
N ARG A 234 -2.54 11.62 12.74
CA ARG A 234 -2.89 12.33 11.49
C ARG A 234 -2.08 13.62 11.29
N ASP A 235 -1.68 14.28 12.36
CA ASP A 235 -0.88 15.50 12.29
C ASP A 235 0.60 15.25 11.96
N GLU A 236 1.08 14.03 12.11
CA GLU A 236 2.49 13.68 11.91
C GLU A 236 2.82 13.24 10.49
N TYR A 237 1.81 12.80 9.74
CA TYR A 237 1.95 12.31 8.38
C TYR A 237 1.21 13.19 7.38
N ASP A 238 1.67 13.16 6.13
CA ASP A 238 0.96 13.81 5.04
C ASP A 238 -0.10 12.87 4.46
N VAL A 239 0.22 11.57 4.38
CA VAL A 239 -0.67 10.54 3.83
C VAL A 239 -0.55 9.26 4.67
N ILE A 240 -1.67 8.58 4.87
CA ILE A 240 -1.73 7.23 5.46
C ILE A 240 -2.24 6.29 4.37
N VAL A 241 -1.50 5.23 4.07
CA VAL A 241 -1.86 4.22 3.06
C VAL A 241 -2.14 2.90 3.76
N ILE A 242 -3.33 2.35 3.58
CA ILE A 242 -3.75 1.08 4.18
C ILE A 242 -3.85 0.00 3.09
N ASP A 243 -3.14 -1.11 3.26
CA ASP A 243 -3.31 -2.33 2.46
C ASP A 243 -4.31 -3.25 3.12
N SER A 244 -5.32 -3.72 2.40
CA SER A 244 -6.40 -4.53 2.95
C SER A 244 -6.35 -5.99 2.48
N PRO A 245 -6.82 -6.94 3.31
CA PRO A 245 -6.93 -8.35 2.90
C PRO A 245 -7.92 -8.56 1.75
N PRO A 246 -7.85 -9.72 1.05
CA PRO A 246 -8.72 -10.01 -0.09
C PRO A 246 -10.11 -10.56 0.34
N SER A 247 -10.76 -9.91 1.30
CA SER A 247 -12.07 -10.32 1.83
C SER A 247 -12.82 -9.12 2.41
N LEU A 248 -14.13 -9.18 2.51
CA LEU A 248 -14.93 -8.23 3.29
C LEU A 248 -14.97 -8.69 4.76
N SER A 249 -13.88 -8.53 5.43
CA SER A 249 -13.69 -8.87 6.84
C SER A 249 -13.90 -7.66 7.74
N TYR A 250 -13.98 -7.87 9.05
CA TYR A 250 -14.06 -6.79 10.04
C TYR A 250 -12.89 -5.80 9.92
N ILE A 251 -11.69 -6.32 9.65
CA ILE A 251 -10.50 -5.49 9.42
C ILE A 251 -10.62 -4.66 8.13
N THR A 252 -11.10 -5.27 7.04
CA THR A 252 -11.31 -4.54 5.77
C THR A 252 -12.33 -3.43 5.93
N ILE A 253 -13.41 -3.67 6.67
CA ILE A 253 -14.41 -2.64 6.98
C ILE A 253 -13.75 -1.50 7.75
N ASN A 254 -12.96 -1.80 8.78
CA ASN A 254 -12.21 -0.79 9.53
C ASN A 254 -11.30 0.05 8.61
N ALA A 255 -10.55 -0.60 7.72
CA ALA A 255 -9.67 0.07 6.77
C ALA A 255 -10.44 1.05 5.87
N ILE A 256 -11.57 0.61 5.29
CA ILE A 256 -12.41 1.44 4.43
C ILE A 256 -13.04 2.59 5.21
N MET A 257 -13.53 2.33 6.41
CA MET A 257 -14.19 3.33 7.26
C MET A 257 -13.19 4.39 7.78
N ALA A 258 -11.93 4.05 7.97
CA ALA A 258 -10.87 4.98 8.35
C ALA A 258 -10.41 5.90 7.19
N SER A 259 -10.83 5.63 5.96
CA SER A 259 -10.26 6.26 4.76
C SER A 259 -10.99 7.51 4.30
N ASN A 260 -10.25 8.48 3.79
CA ASN A 260 -10.74 9.62 3.00
C ASN A 260 -10.86 9.24 1.52
N GLY A 261 -10.06 8.34 1.03
CA GLY A 261 -10.05 7.88 -0.35
C GLY A 261 -9.89 6.38 -0.51
N LEU A 262 -10.42 5.85 -1.60
CA LEU A 262 -10.28 4.44 -1.97
C LEU A 262 -9.58 4.31 -3.32
N VAL A 263 -8.68 3.34 -3.43
CA VAL A 263 -8.11 2.91 -4.71
C VAL A 263 -8.40 1.42 -4.88
N MET A 264 -9.07 1.07 -5.98
CA MET A 264 -9.41 -0.30 -6.33
C MET A 264 -8.57 -0.74 -7.54
N PRO A 265 -7.51 -1.52 -7.35
CA PRO A 265 -6.84 -2.20 -8.46
C PRO A 265 -7.77 -3.24 -9.06
N LEU A 266 -8.01 -3.15 -10.37
CA LEU A 266 -8.97 -4.01 -11.08
C LEU A 266 -8.37 -4.49 -12.41
N PRO A 267 -7.95 -5.77 -12.51
CA PRO A 267 -7.57 -6.35 -13.79
C PRO A 267 -8.76 -6.39 -14.76
N PRO A 268 -8.57 -6.06 -16.05
CA PRO A 268 -9.66 -6.03 -17.02
C PRO A 268 -10.00 -7.45 -17.51
N ASN A 269 -10.50 -8.31 -16.62
CA ASN A 269 -11.07 -9.61 -16.96
C ASN A 269 -12.42 -9.81 -16.30
N ALA A 270 -13.25 -10.68 -16.86
CA ALA A 270 -14.65 -10.85 -16.48
C ALA A 270 -14.84 -11.30 -15.01
N LEU A 271 -13.97 -12.18 -14.51
CA LEU A 271 -14.07 -12.67 -13.12
C LEU A 271 -13.70 -11.59 -12.10
N ASP A 272 -12.71 -10.75 -12.42
CA ASP A 272 -12.32 -9.64 -11.54
C ASP A 272 -13.40 -8.54 -11.55
N TYR A 273 -14.00 -8.25 -12.70
CA TYR A 273 -15.13 -7.34 -12.81
C TYR A 273 -16.34 -7.81 -12.00
N ALA A 274 -16.72 -9.10 -12.12
CA ALA A 274 -17.82 -9.67 -11.34
C ALA A 274 -17.56 -9.59 -9.83
N SER A 275 -16.33 -9.89 -9.40
CA SER A 275 -15.92 -9.79 -8.00
C SER A 275 -15.98 -8.33 -7.49
N ALA A 276 -15.55 -7.37 -8.30
CA ALA A 276 -15.64 -5.95 -7.95
C ALA A 276 -17.09 -5.47 -7.82
N SER A 277 -17.98 -5.94 -8.69
CA SER A 277 -19.41 -5.66 -8.59
C SER A 277 -20.01 -6.21 -7.28
N GLN A 278 -19.67 -7.44 -6.91
CA GLN A 278 -20.09 -8.02 -5.62
C GLN A 278 -19.54 -7.22 -4.42
N PHE A 279 -18.30 -6.76 -4.50
CA PHE A 279 -17.71 -5.90 -3.47
C PHE A 279 -18.59 -4.69 -3.18
N TRP A 280 -18.96 -3.93 -4.22
CA TRP A 280 -19.74 -2.71 -4.04
C TRP A 280 -21.15 -3.00 -3.51
N ASN A 281 -21.80 -4.09 -3.98
CA ASN A 281 -23.11 -4.47 -3.49
C ASN A 281 -23.06 -4.81 -1.99
N LEU A 282 -22.15 -5.70 -1.59
CA LEU A 282 -22.03 -6.11 -0.18
C LEU A 282 -21.60 -4.93 0.71
N PHE A 283 -20.67 -4.10 0.25
CA PHE A 283 -20.26 -2.93 1.01
C PHE A 283 -21.41 -1.91 1.16
N SER A 284 -22.21 -1.71 0.13
CA SER A 284 -23.37 -0.82 0.18
C SER A 284 -24.45 -1.33 1.16
N GLU A 285 -24.78 -2.64 1.11
CA GLU A 285 -25.71 -3.26 2.03
C GLU A 285 -25.23 -3.14 3.47
N LEU A 286 -23.96 -3.46 3.72
CA LEU A 286 -23.35 -3.42 5.03
C LEU A 286 -23.29 -1.98 5.59
N SER A 287 -22.92 -1.01 4.76
CA SER A 287 -22.87 0.41 5.16
C SER A 287 -24.26 0.92 5.52
N SER A 288 -25.30 0.51 4.79
CA SER A 288 -26.68 0.85 5.12
C SER A 288 -27.09 0.31 6.49
N GLU A 289 -26.74 -0.95 6.80
CA GLU A 289 -27.04 -1.56 8.10
C GLU A 289 -26.28 -0.90 9.25
N MET A 290 -24.99 -0.60 9.05
CA MET A 290 -24.11 -0.08 10.11
C MET A 290 -24.33 1.40 10.36
N LEU A 291 -24.51 2.21 9.32
CA LEU A 291 -24.49 3.66 9.38
C LEU A 291 -25.87 4.28 9.14
N THR A 292 -26.45 4.07 7.95
CA THR A 292 -27.67 4.81 7.53
C THR A 292 -28.83 4.56 8.48
N LYS A 293 -29.02 3.34 8.96
CA LYS A 293 -30.07 3.03 9.98
C LYS A 293 -29.85 3.70 11.34
N ARG A 294 -28.63 4.18 11.60
CA ARG A 294 -28.26 4.93 12.81
C ARG A 294 -28.21 6.44 12.59
N GLY A 295 -28.55 6.92 11.39
CA GLY A 295 -28.48 8.32 11.02
C GLY A 295 -27.05 8.82 10.80
N LEU A 296 -26.09 7.91 10.58
CA LEU A 296 -24.71 8.20 10.25
C LEU A 296 -24.48 8.05 8.74
N ASP A 297 -23.48 8.74 8.23
CA ASP A 297 -23.04 8.64 6.84
C ASP A 297 -21.53 8.58 6.74
N LYS A 298 -21.00 8.14 5.58
CA LYS A 298 -19.58 8.08 5.29
C LYS A 298 -19.29 8.68 3.93
N ASP A 299 -18.61 9.80 3.93
CA ASP A 299 -18.13 10.46 2.73
C ASP A 299 -16.72 10.01 2.38
N PHE A 300 -16.46 9.90 1.08
CA PHE A 300 -15.12 9.76 0.51
C PHE A 300 -14.79 10.98 -0.33
N ASP A 301 -13.59 11.51 -0.18
CA ASP A 301 -13.10 12.61 -1.02
C ASP A 301 -12.87 12.15 -2.47
N PHE A 302 -12.46 10.88 -2.63
CA PHE A 302 -12.33 10.25 -3.95
C PHE A 302 -12.41 8.72 -3.88
N ILE A 303 -12.83 8.13 -5.00
CA ILE A 303 -12.76 6.68 -5.26
C ILE A 303 -12.14 6.52 -6.64
N HIS A 304 -11.03 5.78 -6.73
CA HIS A 304 -10.32 5.51 -7.96
C HIS A 304 -10.32 4.03 -8.30
N VAL A 305 -10.64 3.70 -9.54
CA VAL A 305 -10.47 2.37 -10.13
C VAL A 305 -9.21 2.40 -10.98
N LEU A 306 -8.22 1.61 -10.61
CA LEU A 306 -6.95 1.50 -11.32
C LEU A 306 -6.94 0.21 -12.14
N LEU A 307 -6.93 0.32 -13.47
CA LEU A 307 -6.73 -0.84 -14.33
C LEU A 307 -5.34 -1.42 -14.06
N SER A 308 -5.30 -2.58 -13.44
CA SER A 308 -4.06 -3.24 -13.02
C SER A 308 -3.79 -4.50 -13.83
N ARG A 309 -2.52 -4.91 -13.90
CA ARG A 309 -2.08 -6.15 -14.59
C ARG A 309 -2.61 -6.28 -16.02
N VAL A 310 -2.65 -5.16 -16.73
CA VAL A 310 -3.19 -5.09 -18.09
C VAL A 310 -2.27 -5.83 -19.06
N ASP A 311 -2.79 -6.87 -19.69
CA ASP A 311 -2.10 -7.60 -20.75
C ASP A 311 -2.59 -7.11 -22.12
N SER A 312 -1.72 -6.46 -22.87
CA SER A 312 -2.05 -5.92 -24.19
C SER A 312 -2.23 -7.01 -25.27
N ALA A 313 -1.89 -8.25 -24.97
CA ALA A 313 -2.07 -9.38 -25.89
C ALA A 313 -3.45 -10.05 -25.75
N GLU A 314 -4.20 -9.77 -24.69
CA GLU A 314 -5.53 -10.36 -24.46
C GLU A 314 -6.65 -9.53 -25.10
N SER A 315 -7.20 -9.97 -26.22
CA SER A 315 -8.32 -9.27 -26.92
C SER A 315 -9.61 -9.18 -26.10
N THR A 316 -9.86 -10.11 -25.18
CA THR A 316 -11.01 -10.09 -24.28
C THR A 316 -10.96 -8.94 -23.26
N SER A 317 -9.77 -8.43 -22.99
CA SER A 317 -9.57 -7.29 -22.07
C SER A 317 -10.27 -6.01 -22.55
N ASP A 318 -10.40 -5.78 -23.86
CA ASP A 318 -11.01 -4.56 -24.40
C ASP A 318 -12.52 -4.50 -24.11
N ILE A 319 -13.21 -5.63 -24.19
CA ILE A 319 -14.65 -5.71 -23.86
C ILE A 319 -14.84 -5.40 -22.37
N VAL A 320 -14.04 -6.01 -21.51
CA VAL A 320 -14.15 -5.80 -20.05
C VAL A 320 -13.74 -4.37 -19.66
N ARG A 321 -12.75 -3.78 -20.31
CA ARG A 321 -12.42 -2.35 -20.14
C ARG A 321 -13.64 -1.46 -20.44
N THR A 322 -14.39 -1.77 -21.51
CA THR A 322 -15.62 -1.03 -21.83
C THR A 322 -16.65 -1.16 -20.71
N TRP A 323 -16.84 -2.34 -20.13
CA TRP A 323 -17.73 -2.53 -19.00
C TRP A 323 -17.27 -1.74 -17.76
N ILE A 324 -15.98 -1.80 -17.43
CA ILE A 324 -15.39 -1.07 -16.30
C ILE A 324 -15.61 0.43 -16.51
N GLN A 325 -15.31 0.95 -17.71
CA GLN A 325 -15.46 2.36 -18.03
C GLN A 325 -16.93 2.81 -17.97
N ALA A 326 -17.86 2.01 -18.46
CA ALA A 326 -19.29 2.31 -18.42
C ALA A 326 -19.83 2.31 -16.98
N THR A 327 -19.32 1.40 -16.12
CA THR A 327 -19.79 1.25 -14.74
C THR A 327 -19.21 2.32 -13.82
N TYR A 328 -17.90 2.54 -13.88
CA TYR A 328 -17.18 3.38 -12.91
C TYR A 328 -16.92 4.80 -13.42
N LYS A 329 -17.10 5.04 -14.74
CA LYS A 329 -17.03 6.37 -15.39
C LYS A 329 -15.77 7.14 -14.99
N GLU A 330 -15.94 8.33 -14.43
CA GLU A 330 -14.87 9.24 -14.00
C GLU A 330 -14.01 8.70 -12.84
N LYS A 331 -14.43 7.63 -12.17
CA LYS A 331 -13.61 6.97 -11.14
C LYS A 331 -12.50 6.13 -11.74
N VAL A 332 -12.58 5.77 -13.04
CA VAL A 332 -11.51 5.02 -13.71
C VAL A 332 -10.35 5.97 -14.00
N LEU A 333 -9.19 5.69 -13.42
CA LEU A 333 -7.99 6.48 -13.69
C LEU A 333 -7.55 6.35 -15.16
N PRO A 334 -7.12 7.45 -15.80
CA PRO A 334 -6.66 7.43 -17.19
C PRO A 334 -5.22 6.90 -17.31
N VAL A 335 -4.90 5.87 -16.54
CA VAL A 335 -3.62 5.17 -16.53
C VAL A 335 -3.86 3.69 -16.28
N GLU A 336 -3.09 2.84 -16.94
CA GLU A 336 -3.16 1.40 -16.80
C GLU A 336 -1.79 0.86 -16.34
N ILE A 337 -1.80 -0.01 -15.32
CA ILE A 337 -0.57 -0.70 -14.88
C ILE A 337 -0.38 -1.95 -15.74
N PRO A 338 0.67 -1.99 -16.58
CA PRO A 338 0.87 -3.13 -17.47
C PRO A 338 1.35 -4.38 -16.71
N LYS A 339 0.88 -5.54 -17.13
CA LYS A 339 1.46 -6.82 -16.76
C LYS A 339 2.80 -6.97 -17.51
N THR A 340 3.90 -6.92 -16.78
CA THR A 340 5.25 -6.97 -17.38
C THR A 340 6.14 -7.94 -16.64
N ALA A 341 7.22 -8.39 -17.30
CA ALA A 341 8.26 -9.16 -16.65
C ALA A 341 8.89 -8.39 -15.47
N VAL A 342 8.98 -7.06 -15.56
CA VAL A 342 9.47 -6.20 -14.47
C VAL A 342 8.64 -6.35 -13.21
N THR A 343 7.31 -6.26 -13.32
CA THR A 343 6.41 -6.40 -12.15
C THR A 343 6.40 -7.82 -11.61
N SER A 344 6.59 -8.83 -12.47
CA SER A 344 6.66 -10.23 -12.04
C SER A 344 7.99 -10.56 -11.38
N SER A 345 9.13 -10.12 -11.93
CA SER A 345 10.46 -10.32 -11.34
C SER A 345 10.59 -9.57 -10.02
N ALA A 346 10.16 -8.31 -9.97
CA ALA A 346 10.17 -7.52 -8.74
C ALA A 346 9.36 -8.21 -7.63
N SER A 347 8.18 -8.76 -7.95
CA SER A 347 7.39 -9.52 -6.97
C SER A 347 8.09 -10.78 -6.48
N ALA A 348 8.83 -11.49 -7.35
CA ALA A 348 9.61 -12.66 -6.97
C ALA A 348 10.80 -12.32 -6.06
N GLU A 349 11.31 -11.08 -6.15
CA GLU A 349 12.39 -10.56 -5.33
C GLU A 349 11.89 -9.71 -4.13
N PHE A 350 10.59 -9.77 -3.83
CA PHE A 350 9.95 -8.92 -2.80
C PHE A 350 10.25 -7.43 -2.99
N SER A 351 10.24 -6.96 -4.23
CA SER A 351 10.59 -5.60 -4.63
C SER A 351 9.48 -4.93 -5.42
N THR A 352 9.60 -3.63 -5.64
CA THR A 352 8.73 -2.86 -6.53
C THR A 352 9.54 -2.24 -7.68
N VAL A 353 8.86 -1.61 -8.62
CA VAL A 353 9.49 -0.84 -9.68
C VAL A 353 10.37 0.31 -9.15
N TYR A 354 10.11 0.79 -7.95
CA TYR A 354 10.87 1.86 -7.30
C TYR A 354 12.14 1.37 -6.61
N ASP A 355 12.20 0.11 -6.19
CA ASP A 355 13.39 -0.50 -5.57
C ASP A 355 14.49 -0.79 -6.60
N ILE A 356 14.14 -0.94 -7.88
CA ILE A 356 15.07 -1.34 -8.93
C ILE A 356 15.97 -0.16 -9.31
N GLN A 357 17.23 -0.21 -8.89
CA GLN A 357 18.26 0.78 -9.27
C GLN A 357 18.84 0.48 -10.65
N LYS A 358 19.04 -0.78 -10.97
CA LYS A 358 19.53 -1.24 -12.26
C LYS A 358 18.69 -2.42 -12.72
N TYR A 359 18.12 -2.31 -13.91
CA TYR A 359 17.36 -3.38 -14.52
C TYR A 359 18.17 -4.04 -15.63
N ASP A 360 18.39 -5.33 -15.51
CA ASP A 360 19.21 -6.09 -16.48
C ASP A 360 18.40 -6.60 -17.69
N GLY A 361 17.08 -6.34 -17.72
CA GLY A 361 16.19 -6.69 -18.82
C GLY A 361 15.97 -5.56 -19.83
N ASN A 362 14.85 -5.62 -20.56
CA ASN A 362 14.51 -4.62 -21.57
C ASN A 362 14.19 -3.26 -20.94
N ALA A 363 15.02 -2.25 -21.20
CA ALA A 363 14.89 -0.90 -20.67
C ALA A 363 13.55 -0.21 -21.04
N ARG A 364 12.96 -0.51 -22.22
CA ARG A 364 11.66 0.04 -22.64
C ARG A 364 10.54 -0.52 -21.77
N THR A 365 10.59 -1.81 -21.46
CA THR A 365 9.60 -2.48 -20.60
C THR A 365 9.67 -1.92 -19.19
N PHE A 366 10.88 -1.73 -18.65
CA PHE A 366 11.08 -1.11 -17.35
C PHE A 366 10.52 0.32 -17.34
N LYS A 367 10.92 1.14 -18.33
CA LYS A 367 10.45 2.51 -18.43
C LYS A 367 8.93 2.60 -18.52
N ARG A 368 8.29 1.76 -19.35
CA ARG A 368 6.82 1.73 -19.46
C ARG A 368 6.14 1.43 -18.14
N ALA A 369 6.64 0.44 -17.38
CA ALA A 369 6.11 0.10 -16.07
C ALA A 369 6.32 1.27 -15.09
N ARG A 370 7.51 1.86 -15.05
CA ARG A 370 7.84 2.99 -14.18
C ARG A 370 7.00 4.21 -14.47
N ASP A 371 6.87 4.60 -15.74
CA ASP A 371 6.08 5.76 -16.18
C ASP A 371 4.59 5.58 -15.81
N ALA A 372 4.05 4.35 -15.89
CA ALA A 372 2.67 4.06 -15.50
C ALA A 372 2.45 4.25 -13.98
N TYR A 373 3.36 3.78 -13.16
CA TYR A 373 3.28 4.01 -11.72
C TYR A 373 3.49 5.48 -11.34
N ASP A 374 4.42 6.19 -11.99
CA ASP A 374 4.64 7.62 -11.76
C ASP A 374 3.38 8.43 -12.12
N GLN A 375 2.67 8.09 -13.21
CA GLN A 375 1.38 8.70 -13.57
C GLN A 375 0.29 8.37 -12.54
N PHE A 376 0.16 7.11 -12.13
CA PHE A 376 -0.78 6.70 -11.09
C PHE A 376 -0.58 7.50 -9.79
N VAL A 377 0.65 7.59 -9.31
CA VAL A 377 0.99 8.37 -8.11
C VAL A 377 0.62 9.85 -8.30
N GLY A 378 0.88 10.42 -9.48
CA GLY A 378 0.52 11.80 -9.80
C GLY A 378 -0.98 12.08 -9.77
N TYR A 379 -1.82 11.14 -10.26
CA TYR A 379 -3.29 11.26 -10.18
C TYR A 379 -3.76 11.20 -8.73
N VAL A 380 -3.25 10.26 -7.93
CA VAL A 380 -3.62 10.15 -6.52
C VAL A 380 -3.14 11.38 -5.72
N GLU A 381 -1.93 11.87 -5.97
CA GLU A 381 -1.44 13.13 -5.35
C GLU A 381 -2.36 14.32 -5.66
N SER A 382 -2.87 14.40 -6.89
CA SER A 382 -3.81 15.47 -7.27
C SER A 382 -5.11 15.39 -6.46
N SER A 383 -5.63 14.18 -6.21
CA SER A 383 -6.82 13.97 -5.38
C SER A 383 -6.56 14.27 -3.91
N ILE A 384 -5.39 13.89 -3.39
CA ILE A 384 -4.95 14.24 -2.02
C ILE A 384 -4.94 15.76 -1.84
N ARG A 385 -4.37 16.50 -2.79
CA ARG A 385 -4.30 17.96 -2.72
C ARG A 385 -5.69 18.59 -2.76
N ALA A 386 -6.59 18.09 -3.62
CA ALA A 386 -7.98 18.56 -3.66
C ALA A 386 -8.71 18.31 -2.33
N ALA A 387 -8.43 17.19 -1.66
CA ALA A 387 -8.98 16.91 -0.32
C ALA A 387 -8.44 17.88 0.74
N TRP A 388 -7.15 18.23 0.71
CA TRP A 388 -6.60 19.28 1.59
C TRP A 388 -7.19 20.66 1.32
N ASP A 389 -7.43 21.03 0.05
CA ASP A 389 -8.08 22.29 -0.30
C ASP A 389 -9.50 22.36 0.31
N LYS A 390 -10.26 21.25 0.23
CA LYS A 390 -11.58 21.11 0.85
C LYS A 390 -11.54 21.24 2.38
N GLN A 391 -10.55 20.62 3.05
CA GLN A 391 -10.35 20.78 4.51
C GLN A 391 -10.08 22.25 4.89
N ALA A 392 -9.25 22.94 4.09
CA ALA A 392 -8.91 24.35 4.32
C ALA A 392 -10.14 25.29 4.16
N GLU A 393 -11.03 25.00 3.21
CA GLU A 393 -12.28 25.75 3.02
C GLU A 393 -13.25 25.53 4.19
N ALA A 394 -13.42 24.28 4.65
CA ALA A 394 -14.27 23.96 5.79
C ALA A 394 -13.79 24.68 7.07
N THR A 395 -12.48 24.73 7.30
CA THR A 395 -11.90 25.43 8.46
C THR A 395 -12.12 26.94 8.43
N LYS A 396 -12.13 27.56 7.23
CA LYS A 396 -12.42 29.00 7.09
C LYS A 396 -13.88 29.31 7.35
N SER A 397 -14.80 28.47 6.87
CA SER A 397 -16.25 28.63 7.09
C SER A 397 -16.62 28.58 8.59
N THR A 398 -15.98 27.65 9.35
CA THR A 398 -16.22 27.50 10.80
C THR A 398 -15.70 28.70 11.61
N LYS A 399 -14.64 29.39 11.15
CA LYS A 399 -14.07 30.58 11.84
C LYS A 399 -14.80 31.88 11.49
N SER A 400 -15.73 31.88 10.53
CA SER A 400 -16.51 33.04 10.13
C SER A 400 -17.91 33.10 10.75
N ILE A 401 -18.25 32.13 11.58
CA ILE A 401 -19.45 32.06 12.43
C ILE A 401 -19.05 32.35 13.88
#